data_1229167e8fbb7b9a0a0e46f03df1e8dd
#
_entry.id   1229167e8fbb7b9a0a0e46f03df1e8dd
#
_cell.length_a   1.000
_cell.length_b   1.000
_cell.length_c   1.000
_cell.angle_alpha   90.00
_cell.angle_beta   90.00
_cell.angle_gamma   90.00
#
_symmetry.space_group_name_H-M   'P 1'
#
loop_
_entity.id
_entity.type
_entity.pdbx_description
1 polymer ?
#
loop_
_entity_poly.entity_id
_entity_poly.type
_entity_poly.pdbx_seq_one_letter_code
_entity_poly.pdbx_strand_id
1 'polypeptide(L)'
;MEDFSFSLLQKKDNKPLKETVHIKHLVVFFYMKFKLLLSLLSAFIIFVHAHAEQGDVDISFYTGTFDVIDKEGDDQTTLFGIEHKNPNLFRDTFLGKFKPVTGGFMTGNSSVYLYTGIEGQYGIGPLKILPSFTPGYYEKGDGKDLGSALEFKSEVKIGLNIFENSKISYSYSHISNNDWGDTNPGTDNQHITFSKNF
;
A
#
# COMPACT_ATOMS: atom_id res chain seq x y z
N MET A 1 -78.80 -7.45 0.91
CA MET A 1 -78.46 -6.12 1.41
C MET A 1 -77.37 -6.37 2.41
N GLU A 2 -76.16 -5.86 2.01
CA GLU A 2 -75.02 -5.63 2.90
C GLU A 2 -74.21 -6.76 3.43
N ASP A 3 -73.06 -6.93 2.79
CA ASP A 3 -71.80 -6.86 3.52
C ASP A 3 -70.63 -6.66 2.51
N PHE A 4 -70.39 -5.40 2.23
CA PHE A 4 -69.26 -4.96 1.44
C PHE A 4 -68.45 -4.03 2.33
N SER A 5 -67.51 -4.54 3.10
CA SER A 5 -66.33 -3.80 3.57
C SER A 5 -65.60 -4.60 4.66
N PHE A 6 -64.52 -5.26 4.34
CA PHE A 6 -63.37 -5.42 5.25
C PHE A 6 -62.28 -6.30 4.61
N SER A 7 -61.72 -5.89 3.51
CA SER A 7 -60.55 -6.60 2.99
C SER A 7 -59.47 -5.71 2.34
N LEU A 8 -59.30 -4.49 2.84
CA LEU A 8 -58.30 -3.54 2.30
C LEU A 8 -57.36 -2.94 3.36
N LEU A 9 -56.93 -3.70 4.35
CA LEU A 9 -55.89 -3.24 5.29
C LEU A 9 -55.00 -4.36 5.78
N GLN A 10 -54.23 -5.01 4.89
CA GLN A 10 -53.02 -5.72 5.30
C GLN A 10 -52.11 -5.98 4.11
N LYS A 11 -51.54 -4.94 3.52
CA LYS A 11 -50.30 -5.05 2.78
C LYS A 11 -49.30 -4.12 3.44
N LYS A 12 -48.81 -4.55 4.62
CA LYS A 12 -47.73 -3.88 5.29
C LYS A 12 -46.43 -4.41 4.66
N ASP A 13 -45.88 -3.63 3.77
CA ASP A 13 -44.60 -3.88 3.12
C ASP A 13 -43.50 -4.04 4.16
N ASN A 14 -42.99 -5.27 4.27
CA ASN A 14 -41.83 -5.64 5.10
C ASN A 14 -40.48 -5.23 4.45
N LYS A 15 -40.44 -4.15 3.67
CA LYS A 15 -39.22 -3.69 2.99
C LYS A 15 -38.19 -2.96 3.85
N PRO A 16 -38.51 -2.23 4.94
CA PRO A 16 -37.49 -1.46 5.66
C PRO A 16 -36.53 -2.30 6.54
N LEU A 17 -36.91 -3.52 6.94
CA LEU A 17 -36.05 -4.32 7.85
C LEU A 17 -34.80 -4.88 7.17
N LYS A 18 -34.85 -5.27 5.90
CA LYS A 18 -33.69 -5.83 5.19
C LYS A 18 -32.62 -4.75 4.88
N GLU A 19 -33.04 -3.54 4.50
CA GLU A 19 -32.11 -2.44 4.26
C GLU A 19 -31.41 -1.98 5.55
N THR A 20 -32.12 -1.92 6.66
CA THR A 20 -31.55 -1.50 7.96
C THR A 20 -30.52 -2.53 8.48
N VAL A 21 -30.73 -3.82 8.22
CA VAL A 21 -29.77 -4.88 8.57
C VAL A 21 -28.51 -4.78 7.70
N HIS A 22 -28.65 -4.53 6.40
CA HIS A 22 -27.51 -4.37 5.48
C HIS A 22 -26.64 -3.16 5.85
N ILE A 23 -27.26 -2.03 6.16
CA ILE A 23 -26.53 -0.82 6.60
C ILE A 23 -25.80 -1.06 7.93
N LYS A 24 -26.42 -1.78 8.89
CA LYS A 24 -25.75 -2.14 10.15
C LYS A 24 -24.52 -3.04 9.93
N HIS A 25 -24.62 -4.05 9.05
CA HIS A 25 -23.48 -4.89 8.71
C HIS A 25 -22.37 -4.11 8.01
N LEU A 26 -22.71 -3.19 7.12
CA LEU A 26 -21.74 -2.33 6.43
C LEU A 26 -21.02 -1.41 7.41
N VAL A 27 -21.75 -0.78 8.33
CA VAL A 27 -21.18 0.10 9.36
C VAL A 27 -20.26 -0.67 10.31
N VAL A 28 -20.67 -1.88 10.75
CA VAL A 28 -19.82 -2.74 11.61
C VAL A 28 -18.55 -3.18 10.87
N PHE A 29 -18.66 -3.53 9.60
CA PHE A 29 -17.53 -3.93 8.78
C PHE A 29 -16.52 -2.77 8.57
N PHE A 30 -17.02 -1.55 8.27
CA PHE A 30 -16.19 -0.34 8.19
C PHE A 30 -15.52 -0.01 9.54
N TYR A 31 -16.26 -0.14 10.63
CA TYR A 31 -15.73 0.11 11.96
C TYR A 31 -14.64 -0.89 12.37
N MET A 32 -14.79 -2.17 12.00
CA MET A 32 -13.78 -3.20 12.24
C MET A 32 -12.52 -2.95 11.40
N LYS A 33 -12.66 -2.63 10.10
CA LYS A 33 -11.51 -2.27 9.24
C LYS A 33 -10.78 -1.01 9.75
N PHE A 34 -11.53 0.00 10.19
CA PHE A 34 -10.96 1.22 10.76
C PHE A 34 -10.20 0.95 12.07
N LYS A 35 -10.74 0.11 12.96
CA LYS A 35 -10.02 -0.30 14.18
C LYS A 35 -8.76 -1.09 13.88
N LEU A 36 -8.79 -1.99 12.91
CA LEU A 36 -7.62 -2.75 12.46
C LEU A 36 -6.55 -1.81 11.92
N LEU A 37 -6.92 -0.86 11.05
CA LEU A 37 -6.01 0.15 10.52
C LEU A 37 -5.40 1.01 11.64
N LEU A 38 -6.20 1.43 12.60
CA LEU A 38 -5.75 2.23 13.74
C LEU A 38 -4.79 1.43 14.65
N SER A 39 -5.03 0.13 14.85
CA SER A 39 -4.15 -0.74 15.63
C SER A 39 -2.83 -1.01 14.91
N LEU A 40 -2.84 -1.18 13.59
CA LEU A 40 -1.64 -1.31 12.77
C LEU A 40 -0.83 -0.01 12.77
N LEU A 41 -1.49 1.15 12.66
CA LEU A 41 -0.86 2.45 12.74
C LEU A 41 -0.23 2.69 14.12
N SER A 42 -0.93 2.34 15.22
CA SER A 42 -0.38 2.46 16.57
C SER A 42 0.79 1.50 16.81
N ALA A 43 0.72 0.27 16.32
CA ALA A 43 1.83 -0.69 16.40
C ALA A 43 3.05 -0.18 15.59
N PHE A 44 2.82 0.42 14.42
CA PHE A 44 3.87 1.04 13.61
C PHE A 44 4.52 2.24 14.34
N ILE A 45 3.72 3.12 14.97
CA ILE A 45 4.22 4.26 15.75
C ILE A 45 5.05 3.76 16.94
N ILE A 46 4.60 2.73 17.67
CA ILE A 46 5.34 2.14 18.79
C ILE A 46 6.64 1.51 18.29
N PHE A 47 6.60 0.80 17.14
CA PHE A 47 7.79 0.20 16.54
C PHE A 47 8.82 1.25 16.13
N VAL A 48 8.39 2.37 15.53
CA VAL A 48 9.26 3.49 15.17
C VAL A 48 9.90 4.12 16.43
N HIS A 49 9.14 4.33 17.50
CA HIS A 49 9.65 4.90 18.75
C HIS A 49 10.63 3.95 19.47
N ALA A 50 10.34 2.65 19.50
CA ALA A 50 11.22 1.67 20.14
C ALA A 50 12.59 1.55 19.45
N HIS A 51 12.70 1.93 18.16
CA HIS A 51 13.96 1.90 17.41
C HIS A 51 14.64 3.28 17.32
N ALA A 52 13.94 4.36 17.60
CA ALA A 52 14.49 5.72 17.55
C ALA A 52 15.51 6.01 18.68
N GLU A 53 15.52 5.19 19.75
CA GLU A 53 16.48 5.35 20.84
C GLU A 53 17.89 4.79 20.52
N GLN A 54 18.08 4.08 19.39
CA GLN A 54 19.34 3.39 19.11
C GLN A 54 20.00 3.73 17.75
N GLY A 55 19.51 4.66 16.97
CA GLY A 55 20.16 5.01 15.69
C GLY A 55 19.29 5.81 14.74
N ASP A 56 19.93 6.33 13.71
CA ASP A 56 19.30 7.09 12.63
C ASP A 56 18.12 6.34 12.00
N VAL A 57 17.02 7.02 11.79
CA VAL A 57 15.81 6.49 11.14
C VAL A 57 15.69 7.14 9.77
N ASP A 58 15.61 6.35 8.70
CA ASP A 58 15.35 6.85 7.35
C ASP A 58 13.85 6.70 7.04
N ILE A 59 13.17 7.84 6.90
CA ILE A 59 11.76 7.91 6.50
C ILE A 59 11.69 8.51 5.11
N SER A 60 10.91 7.88 4.25
CA SER A 60 10.69 8.31 2.88
C SER A 60 9.20 8.52 2.63
N PHE A 61 8.86 9.61 1.95
CA PHE A 61 7.54 9.86 1.37
C PHE A 61 7.67 9.84 -0.14
N TYR A 62 6.71 9.22 -0.82
CA TYR A 62 6.74 9.13 -2.26
C TYR A 62 5.37 9.30 -2.89
N THR A 63 5.38 9.82 -4.11
CA THR A 63 4.18 9.97 -4.94
C THR A 63 4.52 9.76 -6.40
N GLY A 64 3.57 9.25 -7.16
CA GLY A 64 3.78 8.95 -8.57
C GLY A 64 2.55 8.37 -9.24
N THR A 65 2.78 7.56 -10.25
CA THR A 65 1.75 6.92 -11.07
C THR A 65 1.77 5.42 -10.86
N PHE A 66 0.63 4.86 -10.53
CA PHE A 66 0.34 3.43 -10.54
C PHE A 66 -0.10 3.04 -11.93
N ASP A 67 0.39 1.89 -12.41
CA ASP A 67 0.06 1.27 -13.70
C ASP A 67 0.37 2.14 -14.93
N VAL A 68 1.63 2.57 -15.04
CA VAL A 68 2.10 3.49 -16.11
C VAL A 68 2.10 2.88 -17.50
N ILE A 69 2.06 1.53 -17.63
CA ILE A 69 2.07 0.82 -18.93
C ILE A 69 0.67 0.32 -19.29
N ASP A 70 -0.34 0.63 -18.51
CA ASP A 70 -1.71 0.28 -18.88
C ASP A 70 -2.09 0.87 -20.25
N LYS A 71 -2.35 -0.02 -21.21
CA LYS A 71 -2.67 0.37 -22.60
C LYS A 71 -4.11 0.85 -22.77
N GLU A 72 -4.98 0.46 -21.86
CA GLU A 72 -6.39 0.82 -21.86
C GLU A 72 -6.65 2.09 -21.06
N GLY A 73 -5.74 2.46 -20.14
CA GLY A 73 -5.75 3.71 -19.38
C GLY A 73 -6.78 3.77 -18.23
N ASP A 74 -7.54 2.71 -18.03
CA ASP A 74 -8.65 2.70 -17.06
C ASP A 74 -8.16 2.50 -15.63
N ASP A 75 -7.01 1.84 -15.42
CA ASP A 75 -6.45 1.53 -14.10
C ASP A 75 -5.34 2.49 -13.67
N GLN A 76 -4.87 3.35 -14.58
CA GLN A 76 -3.83 4.32 -14.28
C GLN A 76 -4.32 5.36 -13.25
N THR A 77 -3.58 5.50 -12.16
CA THR A 77 -3.96 6.42 -11.09
C THR A 77 -2.74 6.94 -10.33
N THR A 78 -2.94 7.98 -9.51
CA THR A 78 -1.89 8.50 -8.63
C THR A 78 -1.68 7.55 -7.45
N LEU A 79 -0.42 7.37 -7.02
CA LEU A 79 -0.09 6.69 -5.77
C LEU A 79 0.60 7.64 -4.79
N PHE A 80 0.36 7.38 -3.48
CA PHE A 80 1.05 8.04 -2.36
C PHE A 80 1.51 6.99 -1.37
N GLY A 81 2.74 7.08 -0.92
CA GLY A 81 3.30 6.09 -0.02
C GLY A 81 4.29 6.64 0.98
N ILE A 82 4.56 5.79 1.97
CA ILE A 82 5.56 6.00 3.01
C ILE A 82 6.41 4.74 3.15
N GLU A 83 7.69 4.94 3.41
CA GLU A 83 8.65 3.86 3.59
C GLU A 83 9.57 4.18 4.77
N HIS A 84 9.84 3.19 5.59
CA HIS A 84 10.76 3.22 6.71
C HIS A 84 11.93 2.27 6.45
N LYS A 85 13.14 2.73 6.70
CA LYS A 85 14.38 1.92 6.67
C LYS A 85 15.13 2.11 7.98
N ASN A 86 15.62 1.03 8.53
CA ASN A 86 16.53 1.10 9.66
C ASN A 86 17.98 0.99 9.15
N PRO A 87 18.77 2.08 9.17
CA PRO A 87 20.12 2.09 8.66
C PRO A 87 21.09 1.21 9.49
N ASN A 88 20.75 0.96 10.76
CA ASN A 88 21.59 0.15 11.66
C ASN A 88 21.48 -1.38 11.42
N LEU A 89 20.46 -1.82 10.67
CA LEU A 89 20.27 -3.22 10.30
C LEU A 89 20.91 -3.53 8.95
N PHE A 90 22.10 -3.00 8.69
CA PHE A 90 22.87 -3.30 7.50
C PHE A 90 23.46 -4.71 7.55
N ARG A 91 23.29 -5.43 6.47
CA ARG A 91 24.04 -6.67 6.21
C ARG A 91 25.02 -6.42 5.07
N ASP A 92 26.32 -6.54 5.36
CA ASP A 92 27.34 -6.61 4.34
C ASP A 92 27.42 -8.03 3.79
N THR A 93 27.26 -8.16 2.49
CA THR A 93 27.37 -9.44 1.76
C THR A 93 28.30 -9.25 0.58
N PHE A 94 28.72 -10.36 -0.05
CA PHE A 94 29.49 -10.30 -1.29
C PHE A 94 28.74 -9.62 -2.47
N LEU A 95 27.38 -9.52 -2.35
CA LEU A 95 26.53 -8.80 -3.33
C LEU A 95 26.32 -7.33 -2.98
N GLY A 96 26.82 -6.84 -1.84
CA GLY A 96 26.66 -5.46 -1.40
C GLY A 96 25.98 -5.32 -0.04
N LYS A 97 25.61 -4.10 0.30
CA LYS A 97 24.97 -3.73 1.57
C LYS A 97 23.47 -3.74 1.44
N PHE A 98 22.78 -4.50 2.30
CA PHE A 98 21.33 -4.63 2.31
C PHE A 98 20.72 -4.10 3.59
N LYS A 99 19.63 -3.34 3.46
CA LYS A 99 18.80 -2.81 4.56
C LYS A 99 17.42 -3.42 4.53
N PRO A 100 16.82 -3.72 5.67
CA PRO A 100 15.39 -3.99 5.72
C PRO A 100 14.62 -2.72 5.40
N VAL A 101 13.55 -2.89 4.66
CA VAL A 101 12.61 -1.84 4.27
C VAL A 101 11.19 -2.29 4.56
N THR A 102 10.38 -1.40 5.12
CA THR A 102 8.96 -1.62 5.38
C THR A 102 8.19 -0.38 4.96
N GLY A 103 7.09 -0.56 4.29
CA GLY A 103 6.32 0.58 3.81
C GLY A 103 4.96 0.20 3.27
N GLY A 104 4.33 1.15 2.63
CA GLY A 104 3.07 0.95 1.95
C GLY A 104 2.69 2.16 1.12
N PHE A 105 1.76 1.93 0.21
CA PHE A 105 1.12 3.00 -0.55
C PHE A 105 -0.38 2.77 -0.69
N MET A 106 -1.06 3.83 -1.04
CA MET A 106 -2.44 3.82 -1.49
C MET A 106 -2.55 4.54 -2.84
N THR A 107 -3.53 4.14 -3.62
CA THR A 107 -3.82 4.74 -4.93
C THR A 107 -5.07 5.62 -4.88
N GLY A 108 -5.24 6.46 -5.89
CA GLY A 108 -6.47 7.25 -6.07
C GLY A 108 -7.73 6.39 -6.22
N ASN A 109 -7.61 5.14 -6.65
CA ASN A 109 -8.70 4.15 -6.76
C ASN A 109 -8.80 3.26 -5.50
N SER A 110 -8.30 3.73 -4.34
CA SER A 110 -8.39 3.07 -3.04
C SER A 110 -7.67 1.71 -2.95
N SER A 111 -6.79 1.36 -3.91
CA SER A 111 -5.92 0.20 -3.74
C SER A 111 -4.89 0.47 -2.66
N VAL A 112 -4.52 -0.56 -1.89
CA VAL A 112 -3.53 -0.47 -0.82
C VAL A 112 -2.51 -1.58 -0.99
N TYR A 113 -1.22 -1.25 -0.86
CA TYR A 113 -0.13 -2.22 -0.80
C TYR A 113 0.72 -2.00 0.44
N LEU A 114 0.82 -3.00 1.29
CA LEU A 114 1.66 -3.00 2.49
C LEU A 114 2.76 -4.03 2.33
N TYR A 115 4.01 -3.63 2.52
CA TYR A 115 5.14 -4.49 2.20
C TYR A 115 6.28 -4.41 3.21
N THR A 116 7.08 -5.46 3.24
CA THR A 116 8.38 -5.50 3.89
C THR A 116 9.36 -6.30 3.04
N GLY A 117 10.64 -6.01 3.15
CA GLY A 117 11.65 -6.71 2.35
C GLY A 117 13.04 -6.13 2.54
N ILE A 118 13.80 -6.12 1.47
CA ILE A 118 15.20 -5.69 1.47
C ILE A 118 15.48 -4.68 0.36
N GLU A 119 16.35 -3.72 0.63
CA GLU A 119 16.90 -2.77 -0.34
C GLU A 119 18.43 -2.87 -0.34
N GLY A 120 19.01 -3.06 -1.53
CA GLY A 120 20.44 -2.95 -1.75
C GLY A 120 20.86 -1.49 -1.95
N GLN A 121 22.10 -1.16 -1.56
CA GLN A 121 22.63 0.18 -1.75
C GLN A 121 23.96 0.16 -2.47
N TYR A 122 24.01 0.80 -3.65
CA TYR A 122 25.19 0.95 -4.49
C TYR A 122 25.43 2.43 -4.75
N GLY A 123 26.69 2.86 -4.73
CA GLY A 123 27.07 4.25 -4.98
C GLY A 123 28.02 4.39 -6.15
N ILE A 124 27.74 5.32 -7.06
CA ILE A 124 28.61 5.71 -8.16
C ILE A 124 28.76 7.24 -8.11
N GLY A 125 29.81 7.72 -7.43
CA GLY A 125 29.94 9.14 -7.15
C GLY A 125 28.76 9.69 -6.32
N PRO A 126 28.10 10.78 -6.74
CA PRO A 126 26.95 11.32 -6.02
C PRO A 126 25.67 10.50 -6.22
N LEU A 127 25.66 9.61 -7.22
CA LEU A 127 24.51 8.80 -7.59
C LEU A 127 24.38 7.60 -6.67
N LYS A 128 23.16 7.28 -6.26
CA LYS A 128 22.80 6.07 -5.53
C LYS A 128 21.85 5.23 -6.37
N ILE A 129 22.16 3.93 -6.51
CA ILE A 129 21.29 2.94 -7.14
C ILE A 129 20.82 2.00 -6.03
N LEU A 130 19.51 1.89 -5.87
CA LEU A 130 18.87 1.23 -4.75
C LEU A 130 17.85 0.19 -5.26
N PRO A 131 18.29 -1.00 -5.67
CA PRO A 131 17.37 -2.08 -5.99
C PRO A 131 16.72 -2.62 -4.73
N SER A 132 15.43 -2.95 -4.80
CA SER A 132 14.72 -3.57 -3.69
C SER A 132 13.79 -4.68 -4.17
N PHE A 133 13.54 -5.63 -3.26
CA PHE A 133 12.55 -6.68 -3.40
C PHE A 133 11.70 -6.74 -2.14
N THR A 134 10.38 -6.51 -2.30
CA THR A 134 9.47 -6.33 -1.18
C THR A 134 8.17 -7.08 -1.42
N PRO A 135 8.05 -8.32 -0.91
CA PRO A 135 6.75 -8.99 -0.82
C PRO A 135 5.78 -8.21 0.05
N GLY A 136 4.49 -8.28 -0.27
CA GLY A 136 3.49 -7.53 0.46
C GLY A 136 2.06 -7.99 0.25
N TYR A 137 1.17 -7.41 1.05
CA TYR A 137 -0.26 -7.60 0.95
C TYR A 137 -0.86 -6.49 0.07
N TYR A 138 -1.60 -6.90 -0.95
CA TYR A 138 -2.33 -6.02 -1.84
C TYR A 138 -3.84 -6.16 -1.66
N GLU A 139 -4.53 -5.03 -1.54
CA GLU A 139 -5.99 -4.92 -1.58
C GLU A 139 -6.35 -3.99 -2.74
N LYS A 140 -7.11 -4.50 -3.70
CA LYS A 140 -7.40 -3.76 -4.94
C LYS A 140 -8.30 -2.52 -4.75
N GLY A 141 -9.17 -2.51 -3.73
CA GLY A 141 -10.18 -1.47 -3.57
C GLY A 141 -11.08 -1.38 -4.82
N ASP A 142 -11.16 -0.17 -5.40
CA ASP A 142 -11.85 0.11 -6.67
C ASP A 142 -10.89 0.11 -7.88
N GLY A 143 -9.62 -0.25 -7.68
CA GLY A 143 -8.60 -0.26 -8.73
C GLY A 143 -8.32 -1.65 -9.30
N LYS A 144 -7.14 -1.78 -9.94
CA LYS A 144 -6.71 -2.96 -10.68
C LYS A 144 -6.68 -4.22 -9.80
N ASP A 145 -7.27 -5.30 -10.31
CA ASP A 145 -7.16 -6.63 -9.70
C ASP A 145 -5.84 -7.29 -10.15
N LEU A 146 -4.93 -7.53 -9.21
CA LEU A 146 -3.65 -8.18 -9.51
C LEU A 146 -3.73 -9.71 -9.39
N GLY A 147 -4.89 -10.26 -9.04
CA GLY A 147 -5.16 -11.70 -9.01
C GLY A 147 -4.80 -12.41 -7.71
N SER A 148 -4.10 -11.74 -6.79
CA SER A 148 -3.72 -12.30 -5.49
C SER A 148 -3.62 -11.21 -4.42
N ALA A 149 -3.84 -11.59 -3.17
CA ALA A 149 -3.55 -10.71 -2.04
C ALA A 149 -2.05 -10.68 -1.68
N LEU A 150 -1.29 -11.70 -2.06
CA LEU A 150 0.16 -11.73 -1.92
C LEU A 150 0.81 -11.33 -3.23
N GLU A 151 1.50 -10.21 -3.22
CA GLU A 151 2.19 -9.66 -4.37
C GLU A 151 3.67 -9.39 -4.05
N PHE A 152 4.51 -9.39 -5.09
CA PHE A 152 5.94 -9.16 -4.99
C PHE A 152 6.31 -7.91 -5.78
N LYS A 153 6.85 -6.90 -5.10
CA LYS A 153 7.36 -5.68 -5.74
C LYS A 153 8.87 -5.79 -5.94
N SER A 154 9.29 -5.68 -7.19
CA SER A 154 10.68 -5.45 -7.57
C SER A 154 10.83 -3.99 -7.99
N GLU A 155 11.81 -3.28 -7.43
CA GLU A 155 11.96 -1.84 -7.65
C GLU A 155 13.43 -1.46 -7.82
N VAL A 156 13.71 -0.48 -8.67
CA VAL A 156 14.99 0.20 -8.78
C VAL A 156 14.78 1.70 -8.57
N LYS A 157 15.46 2.27 -7.55
CA LYS A 157 15.50 3.71 -7.29
C LYS A 157 16.86 4.27 -7.74
N ILE A 158 16.83 5.43 -8.37
CA ILE A 158 18.02 6.24 -8.66
C ILE A 158 17.93 7.53 -7.86
N GLY A 159 18.86 7.74 -6.94
CA GLY A 159 18.81 8.82 -5.97
C GLY A 159 20.03 9.72 -5.97
N LEU A 160 19.81 10.98 -5.55
CA LEU A 160 20.83 11.99 -5.32
C LEU A 160 20.65 12.57 -3.92
N ASN A 161 21.75 12.74 -3.19
CA ASN A 161 21.74 13.53 -1.96
C ASN A 161 21.62 15.01 -2.35
N ILE A 162 20.59 15.69 -1.78
CA ILE A 162 20.30 17.11 -2.09
C ILE A 162 20.67 18.04 -0.95
N PHE A 163 20.54 17.56 0.29
CA PHE A 163 20.94 18.25 1.51
C PHE A 163 21.55 17.26 2.48
N GLU A 164 22.12 17.76 3.58
CA GLU A 164 22.55 16.91 4.69
C GLU A 164 21.39 16.03 5.16
N ASN A 165 21.62 14.73 5.21
CA ASN A 165 20.64 13.71 5.60
C ASN A 165 19.36 13.67 4.74
N SER A 166 19.36 14.25 3.54
CA SER A 166 18.19 14.26 2.66
C SER A 166 18.53 13.81 1.25
N LYS A 167 17.64 13.02 0.66
CA LYS A 167 17.80 12.45 -0.68
C LYS A 167 16.50 12.57 -1.47
N ILE A 168 16.62 12.87 -2.76
CA ILE A 168 15.54 12.71 -3.74
C ILE A 168 15.86 11.53 -4.64
N SER A 169 14.86 10.75 -5.01
CA SER A 169 15.03 9.58 -5.88
C SER A 169 13.88 9.48 -6.87
N TYR A 170 14.17 8.93 -8.04
CA TYR A 170 13.18 8.45 -9.00
C TYR A 170 13.19 6.94 -9.00
N SER A 171 12.02 6.34 -9.06
CA SER A 171 11.82 4.88 -8.96
C SER A 171 10.98 4.36 -10.08
N TYR A 172 11.32 3.15 -10.51
CA TYR A 172 10.49 2.30 -11.34
C TYR A 172 10.32 0.96 -10.64
N SER A 173 9.08 0.48 -10.54
CA SER A 173 8.77 -0.79 -9.89
C SER A 173 7.75 -1.60 -10.66
N HIS A 174 7.90 -2.91 -10.57
CA HIS A 174 6.95 -3.91 -11.06
C HIS A 174 6.38 -4.69 -9.87
N ILE A 175 5.07 -4.89 -9.85
CA ILE A 175 4.36 -5.71 -8.85
C ILE A 175 3.66 -6.85 -9.59
N SER A 176 3.83 -8.08 -9.11
CA SER A 176 3.19 -9.28 -9.66
C SER A 176 3.14 -10.40 -8.61
N ASN A 177 2.26 -11.39 -8.79
CA ASN A 177 2.12 -12.52 -7.87
C ASN A 177 2.92 -13.77 -8.30
N ASN A 178 3.77 -13.66 -9.33
CA ASN A 178 4.58 -14.77 -9.83
C ASN A 178 3.74 -16.00 -10.25
N ASP A 179 2.55 -15.77 -10.82
CA ASP A 179 1.58 -16.81 -11.21
C ASP A 179 1.10 -17.71 -10.04
N TRP A 180 1.16 -17.22 -8.81
CA TRP A 180 0.62 -17.91 -7.64
C TRP A 180 -0.87 -17.63 -7.42
N GLY A 181 -1.43 -16.61 -8.08
CA GLY A 181 -2.86 -16.31 -8.10
C GLY A 181 -3.58 -16.93 -9.30
N ASP A 182 -4.89 -16.70 -9.38
CA ASP A 182 -5.72 -17.16 -10.50
C ASP A 182 -5.37 -16.42 -11.81
N THR A 183 -4.88 -15.21 -11.70
CA THR A 183 -4.38 -14.37 -12.81
C THR A 183 -3.15 -13.59 -12.34
N ASN A 184 -2.33 -13.12 -13.27
CA ASN A 184 -1.14 -12.33 -12.97
C ASN A 184 -0.96 -11.19 -13.99
N PRO A 185 -1.88 -10.19 -14.02
CA PRO A 185 -1.75 -9.07 -14.96
C PRO A 185 -0.54 -8.19 -14.64
N GLY A 186 -0.11 -8.16 -13.37
CA GLY A 186 0.94 -7.29 -12.88
C GLY A 186 0.63 -5.80 -13.01
N THR A 187 1.53 -4.95 -12.52
CA THR A 187 1.44 -3.49 -12.68
C THR A 187 2.84 -2.88 -12.63
N ASP A 188 3.07 -1.89 -13.47
CA ASP A 188 4.30 -1.12 -13.52
C ASP A 188 4.05 0.28 -12.97
N ASN A 189 4.92 0.73 -12.06
CA ASN A 189 4.71 1.98 -11.35
C ASN A 189 5.97 2.83 -11.39
N GLN A 190 5.80 4.15 -11.36
CA GLN A 190 6.90 5.10 -11.23
C GLN A 190 6.56 6.17 -10.19
N HIS A 191 7.57 6.59 -9.43
CA HIS A 191 7.36 7.60 -8.41
C HIS A 191 8.63 8.38 -8.07
N ILE A 192 8.42 9.55 -7.50
CA ILE A 192 9.46 10.38 -6.90
C ILE A 192 9.39 10.21 -5.40
N THR A 193 10.56 9.99 -4.78
CA THR A 193 10.71 9.77 -3.35
C THR A 193 11.56 10.87 -2.75
N PHE A 194 11.10 11.44 -1.65
CA PHE A 194 11.91 12.26 -0.73
C PHE A 194 12.20 11.45 0.53
N SER A 195 13.48 11.29 0.86
CA SER A 195 13.94 10.57 2.06
C SER A 195 14.66 11.50 3.00
N LYS A 196 14.42 11.36 4.28
CA LYS A 196 15.10 12.07 5.37
C LYS A 196 15.60 11.07 6.40
N ASN A 197 16.88 11.21 6.75
CA ASN A 197 17.50 10.52 7.85
C ASN A 197 17.48 11.43 9.08
N PHE A 198 17.01 10.91 10.23
CA PHE A 198 16.84 11.62 11.49
C PHE A 198 17.82 11.12 12.53
#